data_41647477e46586020890911476d9d7f0
#
_entry.id   41647477e46586020890911476d9d7f0
#
_cell.length_a   1.000
_cell.length_b   1.000
_cell.length_c   1.000
_cell.angle_alpha   90.00
_cell.angle_beta   90.00
_cell.angle_gamma   90.00
#
_symmetry.space_group_name_H-M   'P 1'
#
loop_
_entity.id
_entity.type
_entity.pdbx_description
1 polymer ?
#
loop_
_entity_poly.entity_id
_entity_poly.type
_entity_poly.pdbx_seq_one_letter_code
_entity_poly.pdbx_strand_id
1 'polypeptide(L)'
;MNLYRGCTHGCIYCDSRSSCYQMSHDFEDIAVKGNAPMLLEEALRKKRQLCMIGTGSMCDPYLHLEEQLRLTRRCLEIIEKYGFGLSILTKSDRILRDVDLLCRIQENAKCVVQMTLTTYDEKLCRILEPHVCTTRQRYHALKVMQSRHIPTVVWLSPILPFLNDTEQNLRGILEYCFDAGVKGILCFGMGVTLREGDREYFYAQLDKYFPGMKQQYIRSFGNAYECSLSLIHI
;
A
#
# COMPACT_ATOMS: atom_id res chain seq x y z
N MET A 1 8.23 -10.07 -2.70
CA MET A 1 7.54 -10.74 -3.84
C MET A 1 6.52 -9.78 -4.43
N ASN A 2 6.48 -9.57 -5.75
CA ASN A 2 5.45 -8.79 -6.44
C ASN A 2 4.87 -9.67 -7.57
N LEU A 3 3.58 -9.97 -7.50
CA LEU A 3 2.87 -10.90 -8.40
C LEU A 3 2.41 -10.22 -9.68
N TYR A 4 2.29 -8.92 -9.64
CA TYR A 4 1.84 -8.07 -10.73
C TYR A 4 2.88 -7.01 -11.04
N ARG A 5 2.77 -6.39 -12.20
CA ARG A 5 3.49 -5.17 -12.58
C ARG A 5 2.46 -4.19 -13.14
N GLY A 6 2.47 -2.97 -12.61
CA GLY A 6 1.37 -2.01 -12.76
C GLY A 6 0.35 -2.12 -11.63
N CYS A 7 -0.58 -1.16 -11.54
CA CYS A 7 -1.60 -1.10 -10.49
C CYS A 7 -2.83 -0.33 -10.95
N THR A 8 -4.02 -0.88 -10.68
CA THR A 8 -5.32 -0.25 -11.02
C THR A 8 -5.96 0.52 -9.87
N HIS A 9 -5.30 0.66 -8.70
CA HIS A 9 -5.84 1.44 -7.57
C HIS A 9 -5.93 2.94 -7.85
N GLY A 10 -5.16 3.44 -8.83
CA GLY A 10 -5.25 4.82 -9.30
C GLY A 10 -4.76 5.88 -8.32
N CYS A 11 -3.98 5.50 -7.30
CA CYS A 11 -3.42 6.47 -6.36
C CYS A 11 -2.67 7.57 -7.11
N ILE A 12 -3.10 8.83 -6.91
CA ILE A 12 -2.58 9.96 -7.70
C ILE A 12 -1.10 10.27 -7.38
N TYR A 13 -0.60 9.82 -6.25
CA TYR A 13 0.75 10.05 -5.72
C TYR A 13 1.69 8.83 -5.88
N CYS A 14 1.33 7.85 -6.70
CA CYS A 14 2.03 6.56 -6.73
C CYS A 14 3.38 6.63 -7.43
N ASP A 15 4.48 6.58 -6.66
CA ASP A 15 5.84 6.56 -7.18
C ASP A 15 6.14 5.37 -8.13
N SER A 16 5.41 4.24 -7.98
CA SER A 16 5.57 3.08 -8.88
C SER A 16 5.21 3.37 -10.34
N ARG A 17 4.58 4.52 -10.62
CA ARG A 17 4.30 5.03 -11.96
C ARG A 17 5.53 5.64 -12.65
N SER A 18 6.57 5.91 -11.87
CA SER A 18 7.78 6.59 -12.34
C SER A 18 8.47 5.85 -13.48
N SER A 19 9.01 6.62 -14.44
CA SER A 19 9.79 6.12 -15.57
C SER A 19 11.03 5.33 -15.16
N CYS A 20 11.56 5.56 -13.95
CA CYS A 20 12.72 4.84 -13.44
C CYS A 20 12.48 3.32 -13.29
N TYR A 21 11.22 2.89 -13.21
CA TYR A 21 10.85 1.46 -13.14
C TYR A 21 10.74 0.81 -14.51
N GLN A 22 10.97 1.55 -15.60
CA GLN A 22 11.08 1.06 -16.99
C GLN A 22 9.91 0.16 -17.39
N MET A 23 8.68 0.63 -17.17
CA MET A 23 7.49 -0.09 -17.63
C MET A 23 7.35 0.08 -19.14
N SER A 24 7.16 -1.03 -19.85
CA SER A 24 6.98 -1.07 -21.30
C SER A 24 5.52 -0.97 -21.75
N HIS A 25 4.60 -0.78 -20.80
CA HIS A 25 3.16 -0.70 -20.99
C HIS A 25 2.57 0.35 -20.04
N ASP A 26 1.33 0.75 -20.27
CA ASP A 26 0.64 1.69 -19.39
C ASP A 26 0.57 1.15 -17.95
N PHE A 27 0.66 2.04 -16.98
CA PHE A 27 0.70 1.65 -15.56
C PHE A 27 -0.56 0.89 -15.11
N GLU A 28 -1.69 1.18 -15.70
CA GLU A 28 -2.98 0.54 -15.46
C GLU A 28 -3.16 -0.78 -16.24
N ASP A 29 -2.32 -1.06 -17.24
CA ASP A 29 -2.28 -2.34 -17.93
C ASP A 29 -1.45 -3.34 -17.13
N ILE A 30 -2.12 -4.29 -16.50
CA ILE A 30 -1.50 -5.15 -15.50
C ILE A 30 -0.82 -6.36 -16.12
N ALA A 31 0.50 -6.41 -16.03
CA ALA A 31 1.23 -7.63 -16.36
C ALA A 31 1.18 -8.62 -15.19
N VAL A 32 0.66 -9.82 -15.46
CA VAL A 32 0.45 -10.90 -14.47
C VAL A 32 1.60 -11.90 -14.52
N LYS A 33 2.26 -12.15 -13.41
CA LYS A 33 3.31 -13.18 -13.28
C LYS A 33 2.67 -14.55 -12.99
N GLY A 34 2.01 -15.15 -13.97
CA GLY A 34 1.22 -16.37 -13.80
C GLY A 34 2.00 -17.58 -13.28
N ASN A 35 3.32 -17.62 -13.50
CA ASN A 35 4.23 -18.65 -13.00
C ASN A 35 4.78 -18.38 -11.60
N ALA A 36 4.39 -17.26 -10.96
CA ALA A 36 4.92 -16.89 -9.64
C ALA A 36 4.72 -17.95 -8.54
N PRO A 37 3.59 -18.68 -8.44
CA PRO A 37 3.43 -19.74 -7.46
C PRO A 37 4.46 -20.86 -7.65
N MET A 38 4.69 -21.31 -8.87
CA MET A 38 5.68 -22.34 -9.17
C MET A 38 7.10 -21.90 -8.78
N LEU A 39 7.49 -20.70 -9.17
CA LEU A 39 8.81 -20.15 -8.84
C LEU A 39 8.98 -19.93 -7.33
N LEU A 40 7.92 -19.50 -6.65
CA LEU A 40 7.92 -19.37 -5.21
C LEU A 40 8.12 -20.72 -4.54
N GLU A 41 7.37 -21.73 -4.93
CA GLU A 41 7.48 -23.09 -4.38
C GLU A 41 8.89 -23.66 -4.55
N GLU A 42 9.47 -23.54 -5.74
CA GLU A 42 10.84 -23.93 -5.98
C GLU A 42 11.85 -23.20 -5.10
N ALA A 43 11.67 -21.89 -4.95
CA ALA A 43 12.57 -21.07 -4.12
C ALA A 43 12.48 -21.45 -2.64
N LEU A 44 11.27 -21.64 -2.10
CA LEU A 44 11.08 -21.99 -0.68
C LEU A 44 11.57 -23.40 -0.38
N ARG A 45 11.35 -24.36 -1.28
CA ARG A 45 11.86 -25.74 -1.12
C ARG A 45 13.39 -25.81 -1.01
N LYS A 46 14.11 -24.93 -1.69
CA LYS A 46 15.58 -24.88 -1.69
C LYS A 46 16.16 -24.07 -0.53
N LYS A 47 15.34 -23.28 0.16
CA LYS A 47 15.79 -22.36 1.19
C LYS A 47 16.10 -23.10 2.48
N ARG A 48 17.31 -22.88 3.03
CA ARG A 48 17.80 -23.57 4.24
C ARG A 48 17.35 -22.91 5.55
N GLN A 49 16.96 -21.63 5.49
CA GLN A 49 16.54 -20.86 6.66
C GLN A 49 15.17 -20.25 6.42
N LEU A 50 14.31 -20.36 7.42
CA LEU A 50 13.01 -19.70 7.41
C LEU A 50 13.20 -18.18 7.51
N CYS A 51 12.36 -17.43 6.80
CA CYS A 51 12.35 -15.97 6.82
C CYS A 51 10.93 -15.42 6.57
N MET A 52 10.76 -14.12 6.73
CA MET A 52 9.55 -13.45 6.34
C MET A 52 9.52 -13.21 4.83
N ILE A 53 8.43 -13.55 4.18
CA ILE A 53 8.19 -13.27 2.77
C ILE A 53 7.42 -11.95 2.67
N GLY A 54 8.08 -10.91 2.16
CA GLY A 54 7.45 -9.60 1.94
C GLY A 54 6.75 -9.51 0.59
N THR A 55 5.56 -8.87 0.54
CA THR A 55 4.83 -8.56 -0.69
C THR A 55 4.09 -7.23 -0.58
N GLY A 56 3.74 -6.62 -1.72
CA GLY A 56 2.94 -5.40 -1.78
C GLY A 56 3.72 -4.10 -1.92
N SER A 57 5.05 -4.14 -2.10
CA SER A 57 5.88 -2.93 -2.14
C SER A 57 5.77 -2.13 -3.46
N MET A 58 5.60 -2.80 -4.60
CA MET A 58 5.57 -2.15 -5.92
C MET A 58 4.20 -2.20 -6.58
N CYS A 59 3.39 -3.16 -6.21
CA CYS A 59 2.01 -3.27 -6.64
C CYS A 59 1.20 -3.97 -5.54
N ASP A 60 -0.05 -3.62 -5.43
CA ASP A 60 -0.91 -4.23 -4.41
C ASP A 60 -1.18 -5.71 -4.75
N PRO A 61 -1.03 -6.63 -3.77
CA PRO A 61 -1.34 -8.04 -3.97
C PRO A 61 -2.84 -8.34 -4.10
N TYR A 62 -3.71 -7.39 -3.79
CA TYR A 62 -5.17 -7.51 -3.83
C TYR A 62 -5.83 -6.56 -4.84
N LEU A 63 -5.30 -6.52 -6.07
CA LEU A 63 -5.95 -5.85 -7.19
C LEU A 63 -7.32 -6.47 -7.50
N HIS A 64 -8.16 -5.78 -8.27
CA HIS A 64 -9.46 -6.32 -8.70
C HIS A 64 -9.35 -7.68 -9.42
N LEU A 65 -8.27 -7.90 -10.16
CA LEU A 65 -7.98 -9.17 -10.83
C LEU A 65 -7.87 -10.37 -9.89
N GLU A 66 -7.52 -10.14 -8.63
CA GLU A 66 -7.40 -11.19 -7.61
C GLU A 66 -8.71 -11.91 -7.29
N GLU A 67 -9.85 -11.29 -7.56
CA GLU A 67 -11.15 -11.96 -7.40
C GLU A 67 -11.26 -13.20 -8.30
N GLN A 68 -10.69 -13.11 -9.51
CA GLN A 68 -10.71 -14.18 -10.50
C GLN A 68 -9.45 -15.05 -10.46
N LEU A 69 -8.27 -14.40 -10.43
CA LEU A 69 -6.98 -15.09 -10.58
C LEU A 69 -6.55 -15.85 -9.33
N ARG A 70 -6.89 -15.35 -8.16
CA ARG A 70 -6.51 -15.91 -6.84
C ARG A 70 -5.01 -16.23 -6.73
N LEU A 71 -4.18 -15.42 -7.40
CA LEU A 71 -2.75 -15.67 -7.49
C LEU A 71 -2.07 -15.44 -6.13
N THR A 72 -2.49 -14.38 -5.42
CA THR A 72 -2.04 -14.10 -4.05
C THR A 72 -2.40 -15.26 -3.13
N ARG A 73 -3.66 -15.74 -3.14
CA ARG A 73 -4.07 -16.87 -2.31
C ARG A 73 -3.22 -18.11 -2.55
N ARG A 74 -2.97 -18.46 -3.81
CA ARG A 74 -2.11 -19.62 -4.17
C ARG A 74 -0.68 -19.46 -3.64
N CYS A 75 -0.13 -18.24 -3.66
CA CYS A 75 1.17 -17.98 -3.05
C CYS A 75 1.14 -18.08 -1.52
N LEU A 76 0.06 -17.62 -0.87
CA LEU A 76 -0.10 -17.76 0.58
C LEU A 76 -0.19 -19.24 1.01
N GLU A 77 -0.88 -20.09 0.25
CA GLU A 77 -0.96 -21.54 0.47
C GLU A 77 0.44 -22.20 0.40
N ILE A 78 1.28 -21.75 -0.51
CA ILE A 78 2.67 -22.23 -0.61
C ILE A 78 3.52 -21.74 0.58
N ILE A 79 3.38 -20.47 0.99
CA ILE A 79 4.08 -19.90 2.15
C ILE A 79 3.70 -20.68 3.41
N GLU A 80 2.42 -20.95 3.63
CA GLU A 80 1.92 -21.74 4.74
C GLU A 80 2.48 -23.18 4.70
N LYS A 81 2.37 -23.87 3.56
CA LYS A 81 2.87 -25.25 3.34
C LYS A 81 4.34 -25.41 3.73
N TYR A 82 5.17 -24.43 3.43
CA TYR A 82 6.61 -24.50 3.72
C TYR A 82 7.01 -23.85 5.06
N GLY A 83 6.06 -23.36 5.87
CA GLY A 83 6.28 -22.80 7.20
C GLY A 83 7.02 -21.48 7.23
N PHE A 84 6.94 -20.68 6.15
CA PHE A 84 7.56 -19.35 6.10
C PHE A 84 6.64 -18.29 6.70
N GLY A 85 7.24 -17.25 7.27
CA GLY A 85 6.49 -16.07 7.74
C GLY A 85 6.06 -15.16 6.58
N LEU A 86 5.07 -14.32 6.85
CA LEU A 86 4.47 -13.39 5.87
C LEU A 86 4.46 -11.96 6.38
N SER A 87 4.87 -11.03 5.52
CA SER A 87 4.67 -9.59 5.69
C SER A 87 3.97 -9.05 4.45
N ILE A 88 2.68 -8.76 4.55
CA ILE A 88 1.84 -8.38 3.40
C ILE A 88 1.35 -6.95 3.52
N LEU A 89 1.68 -6.10 2.54
CA LEU A 89 1.25 -4.71 2.46
C LEU A 89 0.16 -4.56 1.41
N THR A 90 -0.95 -3.91 1.79
CA THR A 90 -2.07 -3.65 0.89
C THR A 90 -2.83 -2.38 1.27
N LYS A 91 -3.55 -1.83 0.31
CA LYS A 91 -4.62 -0.82 0.51
C LYS A 91 -6.02 -1.42 0.38
N SER A 92 -6.12 -2.73 0.11
CA SER A 92 -7.39 -3.38 -0.24
C SER A 92 -7.97 -4.17 0.91
N ASP A 93 -9.26 -4.00 1.19
CA ASP A 93 -10.02 -4.83 2.12
C ASP A 93 -10.30 -6.25 1.59
N ARG A 94 -9.97 -6.53 0.30
CA ARG A 94 -10.02 -7.89 -0.28
C ARG A 94 -9.10 -8.88 0.45
N ILE A 95 -8.14 -8.41 1.23
CA ILE A 95 -7.33 -9.26 2.11
C ILE A 95 -8.19 -10.08 3.07
N LEU A 96 -9.39 -9.61 3.41
CA LEU A 96 -10.33 -10.32 4.27
C LEU A 96 -10.77 -11.68 3.70
N ARG A 97 -10.70 -11.87 2.38
CA ARG A 97 -10.95 -13.16 1.72
C ARG A 97 -9.99 -14.26 2.23
N ASP A 98 -8.78 -13.90 2.58
CA ASP A 98 -7.69 -14.83 2.90
C ASP A 98 -7.36 -14.87 4.41
N VAL A 99 -8.22 -14.35 5.28
CA VAL A 99 -8.03 -14.33 6.74
C VAL A 99 -7.77 -15.73 7.30
N ASP A 100 -8.41 -16.76 6.74
CA ASP A 100 -8.21 -18.15 7.13
C ASP A 100 -6.74 -18.60 6.96
N LEU A 101 -6.12 -18.25 5.83
CA LEU A 101 -4.70 -18.52 5.57
C LEU A 101 -3.77 -17.68 6.45
N LEU A 102 -4.10 -16.40 6.63
CA LEU A 102 -3.31 -15.51 7.47
C LEU A 102 -3.27 -15.98 8.92
N CYS A 103 -4.40 -16.51 9.45
CA CYS A 103 -4.43 -17.13 10.78
C CYS A 103 -3.50 -18.34 10.86
N ARG A 104 -3.58 -19.27 9.91
CA ARG A 104 -2.71 -20.47 9.91
C ARG A 104 -1.22 -20.12 9.78
N ILE A 105 -0.89 -19.13 8.93
CA ILE A 105 0.49 -18.64 8.84
C ILE A 105 0.92 -18.01 10.16
N GLN A 106 0.04 -17.25 10.84
CA GLN A 106 0.33 -16.64 12.14
C GLN A 106 0.59 -17.70 13.22
N GLU A 107 -0.20 -18.78 13.24
CA GLU A 107 -0.07 -19.89 14.20
C GLU A 107 1.23 -20.69 13.99
N ASN A 108 1.58 -20.98 12.74
CA ASN A 108 2.69 -21.87 12.39
C ASN A 108 4.03 -21.13 12.27
N ALA A 109 4.03 -19.84 11.93
CA ALA A 109 5.22 -19.05 11.74
C ALA A 109 5.00 -17.64 12.32
N LYS A 110 4.96 -16.62 11.47
CA LYS A 110 4.59 -15.23 11.84
C LYS A 110 3.89 -14.58 10.66
N CYS A 111 2.83 -13.84 10.94
CA CYS A 111 2.13 -13.03 9.94
C CYS A 111 2.02 -11.59 10.41
N VAL A 112 2.37 -10.63 9.55
CA VAL A 112 2.15 -9.21 9.78
C VAL A 112 1.40 -8.65 8.59
N VAL A 113 0.20 -8.15 8.85
CA VAL A 113 -0.58 -7.41 7.84
C VAL A 113 -0.23 -5.93 7.96
N GLN A 114 0.21 -5.36 6.85
CA GLN A 114 0.52 -3.95 6.75
C GLN A 114 -0.54 -3.27 5.88
N MET A 115 -1.06 -2.15 6.34
CA MET A 115 -2.11 -1.44 5.62
C MET A 115 -1.81 0.05 5.55
N THR A 116 -1.91 0.62 4.35
CA THR A 116 -1.69 2.06 4.17
C THR A 116 -2.95 2.82 4.56
N LEU A 117 -2.83 3.77 5.48
CA LEU A 117 -3.84 4.74 5.84
C LEU A 117 -3.22 6.13 5.75
N THR A 118 -3.68 6.97 4.82
CA THR A 118 -3.11 8.31 4.60
C THR A 118 -4.13 9.43 4.80
N THR A 119 -5.41 9.14 4.62
CA THR A 119 -6.45 10.16 4.52
C THR A 119 -7.69 9.75 5.30
N TYR A 120 -8.00 10.49 6.38
CA TYR A 120 -9.15 10.24 7.25
C TYR A 120 -10.47 10.64 6.59
N ASP A 121 -10.51 11.79 5.90
CA ASP A 121 -11.68 12.23 5.15
C ASP A 121 -11.96 11.32 3.96
N GLU A 122 -13.15 10.73 3.91
CA GLU A 122 -13.49 9.77 2.86
C GLU A 122 -13.64 10.39 1.47
N LYS A 123 -14.03 11.67 1.38
CA LYS A 123 -14.17 12.36 0.08
C LYS A 123 -12.80 12.62 -0.49
N LEU A 124 -11.89 13.13 0.33
CA LEU A 124 -10.49 13.31 -0.06
C LEU A 124 -9.82 11.96 -0.38
N CYS A 125 -10.06 10.93 0.42
CA CYS A 125 -9.55 9.59 0.17
C CYS A 125 -9.95 9.06 -1.21
N ARG A 126 -11.22 9.24 -1.62
CA ARG A 126 -11.69 8.83 -2.95
C ARG A 126 -11.08 9.62 -4.11
N ILE A 127 -10.60 10.82 -3.86
CA ILE A 127 -9.86 11.60 -4.87
C ILE A 127 -8.42 11.12 -4.97
N LEU A 128 -7.77 10.91 -3.81
CA LEU A 128 -6.35 10.51 -3.77
C LEU A 128 -6.14 9.06 -4.15
N GLU A 129 -7.12 8.17 -3.88
CA GLU A 129 -7.05 6.72 -4.06
C GLU A 129 -8.38 6.18 -4.65
N PRO A 130 -8.72 6.55 -5.91
CA PRO A 130 -10.08 6.44 -6.45
C PRO A 130 -10.61 5.01 -6.62
N HIS A 131 -9.74 4.01 -6.85
CA HIS A 131 -10.15 2.65 -7.23
C HIS A 131 -9.80 1.59 -6.18
N VAL A 132 -9.70 2.01 -4.93
CA VAL A 132 -9.50 1.11 -3.78
C VAL A 132 -10.44 1.48 -2.65
N CYS A 133 -10.62 0.61 -1.68
CA CYS A 133 -11.47 0.86 -0.52
C CYS A 133 -11.00 2.08 0.30
N THR A 134 -11.94 2.75 0.95
CA THR A 134 -11.66 3.95 1.76
C THR A 134 -10.88 3.61 3.04
N THR A 135 -10.31 4.62 3.66
CA THR A 135 -9.59 4.46 4.94
C THR A 135 -10.49 3.83 6.02
N ARG A 136 -11.79 4.16 6.05
CA ARG A 136 -12.74 3.54 6.99
C ARG A 136 -12.95 2.04 6.73
N GLN A 137 -12.99 1.63 5.48
CA GLN A 137 -13.07 0.20 5.12
C GLN A 137 -11.78 -0.54 5.50
N ARG A 138 -10.62 0.09 5.30
CA ARG A 138 -9.31 -0.45 5.75
C ARG A 138 -9.24 -0.54 7.28
N TYR A 139 -9.73 0.47 8.00
CA TYR A 139 -9.85 0.40 9.46
C TYR A 139 -10.70 -0.80 9.89
N HIS A 140 -11.83 -1.05 9.22
CA HIS A 140 -12.63 -2.26 9.48
C HIS A 140 -11.80 -3.54 9.26
N ALA A 141 -11.03 -3.62 8.19
CA ALA A 141 -10.14 -4.75 7.95
C ALA A 141 -9.11 -4.94 9.08
N LEU A 142 -8.52 -3.85 9.59
CA LEU A 142 -7.62 -3.89 10.75
C LEU A 142 -8.32 -4.42 12.01
N LYS A 143 -9.58 -4.04 12.27
CA LYS A 143 -10.38 -4.57 13.38
C LYS A 143 -10.62 -6.08 13.24
N VAL A 144 -10.90 -6.56 12.04
CA VAL A 144 -11.02 -8.01 11.78
C VAL A 144 -9.69 -8.71 12.05
N MET A 145 -8.55 -8.17 11.60
CA MET A 145 -7.23 -8.74 11.90
C MET A 145 -6.95 -8.77 13.42
N GLN A 146 -7.29 -7.69 14.14
CA GLN A 146 -7.20 -7.63 15.60
C GLN A 146 -7.99 -8.74 16.26
N SER A 147 -9.26 -8.96 15.86
CA SER A 147 -10.13 -10.01 16.42
C SER A 147 -9.61 -11.43 16.14
N ARG A 148 -8.74 -11.59 15.16
CA ARG A 148 -8.08 -12.85 14.79
C ARG A 148 -6.65 -12.96 15.32
N HIS A 149 -6.23 -12.04 16.19
CA HIS A 149 -4.88 -11.98 16.77
C HIS A 149 -3.74 -11.89 15.72
N ILE A 150 -4.04 -11.37 14.52
CA ILE A 150 -3.04 -11.12 13.49
C ILE A 150 -2.43 -9.74 13.74
N PRO A 151 -1.13 -9.62 13.98
CA PRO A 151 -0.45 -8.32 14.14
C PRO A 151 -0.60 -7.45 12.91
N THR A 152 -0.89 -6.17 13.14
CA THR A 152 -1.04 -5.18 12.07
C THR A 152 -0.07 -4.01 12.25
N VAL A 153 0.36 -3.44 11.12
CA VAL A 153 1.15 -2.21 11.03
C VAL A 153 0.50 -1.27 10.04
N VAL A 154 0.44 0.00 10.36
CA VAL A 154 -0.09 1.02 9.46
C VAL A 154 1.06 1.79 8.80
N TRP A 155 0.97 1.96 7.48
CA TRP A 155 1.81 2.88 6.73
C TRP A 155 1.07 4.21 6.60
N LEU A 156 1.47 5.19 7.41
CA LEU A 156 1.03 6.57 7.34
C LEU A 156 1.95 7.33 6.36
N SER A 157 1.90 6.94 5.10
CA SER A 157 2.74 7.47 4.02
C SER A 157 2.10 7.26 2.64
N PRO A 158 2.09 8.30 1.78
CA PRO A 158 2.61 9.63 2.00
C PRO A 158 1.65 10.53 2.82
N ILE A 159 2.23 11.47 3.56
CA ILE A 159 1.51 12.65 4.05
C ILE A 159 1.78 13.76 3.03
N LEU A 160 0.77 14.06 2.22
CA LEU A 160 0.90 15.00 1.10
C LEU A 160 0.83 16.44 1.62
N PRO A 161 1.86 17.27 1.42
CA PRO A 161 1.85 18.67 1.78
C PRO A 161 0.61 19.39 1.25
N PHE A 162 -0.04 20.19 2.09
CA PHE A 162 -1.21 21.02 1.77
C PHE A 162 -2.50 20.25 1.46
N LEU A 163 -2.51 18.90 1.53
CA LEU A 163 -3.67 18.07 1.20
C LEU A 163 -4.18 17.25 2.39
N ASN A 164 -3.33 16.40 2.96
CA ASN A 164 -3.71 15.54 4.09
C ASN A 164 -2.76 15.66 5.28
N ASP A 165 -1.95 16.72 5.33
CA ASP A 165 -1.02 17.07 6.41
C ASP A 165 -1.67 17.84 7.57
N THR A 166 -3.01 17.82 7.66
CA THR A 166 -3.76 18.53 8.69
C THR A 166 -3.79 17.76 10.02
N GLU A 167 -3.84 18.47 11.14
CA GLU A 167 -4.00 17.87 12.47
C GLU A 167 -5.23 16.94 12.53
N GLN A 168 -6.36 17.37 11.97
CA GLN A 168 -7.58 16.57 11.94
C GLN A 168 -7.37 15.23 11.23
N ASN A 169 -6.67 15.24 10.08
CA ASN A 169 -6.36 14.02 9.35
C ASN A 169 -5.49 13.06 10.15
N LEU A 170 -4.39 13.59 10.71
CA LEU A 170 -3.44 12.79 11.48
C LEU A 170 -4.10 12.22 12.74
N ARG A 171 -4.83 13.06 13.50
CA ARG A 171 -5.54 12.63 14.70
C ARG A 171 -6.56 11.52 14.40
N GLY A 172 -7.39 11.68 13.37
CA GLY A 172 -8.39 10.67 13.01
C GLY A 172 -7.77 9.34 12.60
N ILE A 173 -6.64 9.36 11.86
CA ILE A 173 -5.93 8.12 11.52
C ILE A 173 -5.31 7.47 12.76
N LEU A 174 -4.70 8.26 13.67
CA LEU A 174 -4.12 7.75 14.90
C LEU A 174 -5.18 7.14 15.81
N GLU A 175 -6.38 7.73 15.90
CA GLU A 175 -7.52 7.16 16.62
C GLU A 175 -7.93 5.80 16.03
N TYR A 176 -8.00 5.66 14.71
CA TYR A 176 -8.24 4.37 14.06
C TYR A 176 -7.15 3.34 14.39
N CYS A 177 -5.88 3.74 14.37
CA CYS A 177 -4.76 2.87 14.70
C CYS A 177 -4.83 2.39 16.16
N PHE A 178 -5.12 3.30 17.09
CA PHE A 178 -5.24 2.97 18.51
C PHE A 178 -6.39 2.02 18.76
N ASP A 179 -7.60 2.32 18.26
CA ASP A 179 -8.79 1.48 18.44
C ASP A 179 -8.64 0.11 17.78
N ALA A 180 -7.97 0.03 16.64
CA ALA A 180 -7.66 -1.25 15.98
C ALA A 180 -6.49 -2.01 16.63
N GLY A 181 -5.86 -1.51 17.68
CA GLY A 181 -4.75 -2.17 18.37
C GLY A 181 -3.53 -2.42 17.48
N VAL A 182 -3.26 -1.49 16.56
CA VAL A 182 -2.14 -1.55 15.61
C VAL A 182 -0.81 -1.63 16.37
N LYS A 183 0.08 -2.54 15.97
CA LYS A 183 1.36 -2.78 16.65
C LYS A 183 2.44 -1.76 16.33
N GLY A 184 2.29 -1.04 15.22
CA GLY A 184 3.23 0.00 14.83
C GLY A 184 2.70 0.87 13.70
N ILE A 185 3.23 2.08 13.61
CA ILE A 185 2.94 3.02 12.53
C ILE A 185 4.27 3.40 11.89
N LEU A 186 4.36 3.25 10.57
CA LEU A 186 5.50 3.66 9.77
C LEU A 186 5.16 4.98 9.08
N CYS A 187 5.93 6.01 9.40
CA CYS A 187 5.83 7.32 8.79
C CYS A 187 7.23 7.77 8.36
N PHE A 188 7.37 8.20 7.11
CA PHE A 188 8.66 8.64 6.54
C PHE A 188 8.74 10.17 6.43
N GLY A 189 7.93 10.89 7.19
CA GLY A 189 7.84 12.34 7.15
C GLY A 189 6.64 12.85 6.35
N MET A 190 6.51 14.18 6.31
CA MET A 190 5.44 14.88 5.57
C MET A 190 5.94 15.23 4.18
N GLY A 191 5.70 14.38 3.22
CA GLY A 191 6.18 14.59 1.87
C GLY A 191 5.77 13.53 0.87
N VAL A 192 6.08 13.81 -0.37
CA VAL A 192 5.87 12.91 -1.50
C VAL A 192 7.09 12.93 -2.41
N THR A 193 7.42 11.77 -2.97
CA THR A 193 8.46 11.64 -3.99
C THR A 193 7.84 11.86 -5.36
N LEU A 194 8.37 12.82 -6.12
CA LEU A 194 7.91 13.18 -7.46
C LEU A 194 9.04 13.00 -8.47
N ARG A 195 9.09 11.83 -9.07
CA ARG A 195 10.02 11.48 -10.17
C ARG A 195 9.42 11.82 -11.53
N GLU A 196 10.19 11.69 -12.56
CA GLU A 196 9.70 11.74 -13.94
C GLU A 196 8.66 10.64 -14.18
N GLY A 197 7.53 10.99 -14.79
CA GLY A 197 6.39 10.12 -15.04
C GLY A 197 5.30 10.22 -13.96
N ASP A 198 5.64 10.06 -12.69
CA ASP A 198 4.67 10.23 -11.61
C ASP A 198 4.39 11.71 -11.28
N ARG A 199 5.37 12.60 -11.42
CA ARG A 199 5.21 14.04 -11.24
C ARG A 199 4.16 14.63 -12.19
N GLU A 200 4.30 14.32 -13.47
CA GLU A 200 3.38 14.81 -14.52
C GLU A 200 1.97 14.33 -14.25
N TYR A 201 1.83 13.06 -13.88
CA TYR A 201 0.53 12.50 -13.53
C TYR A 201 -0.05 13.16 -12.28
N PHE A 202 0.73 13.28 -11.21
CA PHE A 202 0.30 13.93 -9.97
C PHE A 202 -0.15 15.37 -10.23
N TYR A 203 0.63 16.16 -10.96
CA TYR A 203 0.29 17.55 -11.28
C TYR A 203 -0.96 17.66 -12.15
N ALA A 204 -1.20 16.75 -13.08
CA ALA A 204 -2.42 16.70 -13.85
C ALA A 204 -3.64 16.41 -12.96
N GLN A 205 -3.49 15.53 -11.95
CA GLN A 205 -4.56 15.28 -10.98
C GLN A 205 -4.80 16.49 -10.05
N LEU A 206 -3.74 17.19 -9.65
CA LEU A 206 -3.88 18.44 -8.88
C LEU A 206 -4.65 19.52 -9.67
N ASP A 207 -4.31 19.72 -10.94
CA ASP A 207 -5.04 20.68 -11.80
C ASP A 207 -6.53 20.33 -11.91
N LYS A 208 -6.87 19.03 -11.94
CA LYS A 208 -8.23 18.53 -12.07
C LYS A 208 -9.07 18.69 -10.79
N TYR A 209 -8.50 18.38 -9.64
CA TYR A 209 -9.26 18.25 -8.39
C TYR A 209 -8.98 19.34 -7.36
N PHE A 210 -7.84 20.04 -7.46
CA PHE A 210 -7.37 21.03 -6.49
C PHE A 210 -6.85 22.28 -7.18
N PRO A 211 -7.73 23.13 -7.72
CA PRO A 211 -7.32 24.32 -8.48
C PRO A 211 -6.31 25.19 -7.71
N GLY A 212 -5.18 25.53 -8.33
CA GLY A 212 -4.11 26.32 -7.73
C GLY A 212 -3.07 25.52 -6.92
N MET A 213 -3.35 24.27 -6.56
CA MET A 213 -2.46 23.44 -5.75
C MET A 213 -1.15 23.09 -6.46
N LYS A 214 -1.20 22.79 -7.74
CA LYS A 214 0.01 22.55 -8.55
C LYS A 214 0.97 23.73 -8.49
N GLN A 215 0.46 24.97 -8.64
CA GLN A 215 1.27 26.18 -8.55
C GLN A 215 1.88 26.35 -7.16
N GLN A 216 1.16 25.94 -6.12
CA GLN A 216 1.68 25.94 -4.74
C GLN A 216 2.82 24.94 -4.60
N TYR A 217 2.69 23.70 -5.09
CA TYR A 217 3.78 22.72 -5.12
C TYR A 217 5.01 23.24 -5.86
N ILE A 218 4.82 23.80 -7.05
CA ILE A 218 5.93 24.35 -7.86
C ILE A 218 6.64 25.50 -7.11
N ARG A 219 5.88 26.41 -6.46
CA ARG A 219 6.48 27.50 -5.68
C ARG A 219 7.24 27.02 -4.46
N SER A 220 6.71 25.97 -3.77
CA SER A 220 7.29 25.48 -2.52
C SER A 220 8.48 24.55 -2.75
N PHE A 221 8.44 23.73 -3.80
CA PHE A 221 9.40 22.64 -3.99
C PHE A 221 10.18 22.74 -5.31
N GLY A 222 9.79 23.61 -6.24
CA GLY A 222 10.43 23.73 -7.55
C GLY A 222 10.44 22.40 -8.30
N ASN A 223 11.63 21.98 -8.72
CA ASN A 223 11.88 20.70 -9.37
C ASN A 223 12.47 19.65 -8.42
N ALA A 224 12.34 19.85 -7.09
CA ALA A 224 12.86 18.90 -6.12
C ALA A 224 12.24 17.52 -6.31
N TYR A 225 13.08 16.50 -6.20
CA TYR A 225 12.68 15.10 -6.24
C TYR A 225 11.83 14.71 -5.03
N GLU A 226 12.21 15.19 -3.84
CA GLU A 226 11.46 15.01 -2.60
C GLU A 226 10.76 16.32 -2.25
N CYS A 227 9.44 16.30 -2.30
CA CYS A 227 8.59 17.41 -1.89
C CYS A 227 8.18 17.17 -0.44
N SER A 228 9.01 17.58 0.52
CA SER A 228 8.77 17.38 1.95
C SER A 228 8.74 18.70 2.70
N LEU A 229 7.84 18.79 3.70
CA LEU A 229 7.83 19.88 4.67
C LEU A 229 8.85 19.58 5.76
N SER A 230 9.64 20.59 6.10
CA SER A 230 10.56 20.48 7.24
C SER A 230 9.75 20.46 8.55
N LEU A 231 10.00 19.47 9.40
CA LEU A 231 9.41 19.39 10.75
C LEU A 231 9.81 20.55 11.68
N ILE A 232 10.77 21.38 11.25
CA ILE A 232 11.25 22.54 12.03
C ILE A 232 10.26 23.72 11.97
N HIS A 233 9.26 23.67 11.10
CA HIS A 233 8.30 24.77 10.87
C HIS A 233 6.86 24.41 11.30
N ILE A 234 6.67 23.36 12.12
CA ILE A 234 5.39 22.99 12.72
C ILE A 234 5.37 23.47 14.18
#